data_bc9eaa6c35a5910f50dccc3d1f15d711
#
_entry.id   bc9eaa6c35a5910f50dccc3d1f15d711
#
_cell.length_a   1.000
_cell.length_b   1.000
_cell.length_c   1.000
_cell.angle_alpha   90.00
_cell.angle_beta   90.00
_cell.angle_gamma   90.00
#
_symmetry.space_group_name_H-M   'P 1'
#
loop_
_entity.id
_entity.type
_entity.pdbx_description
1 polymer ?
#
loop_
_entity_poly.entity_id
_entity_poly.type
_entity_poly.pdbx_seq_one_letter_code
_entity_poly.pdbx_strand_id
1 'polypeptide(L)'
;TGRHKILTMYRSYHGSTAGAIALTGDPRRWPNETGPSGAVKFWGPYPYRSAFHSSNAQEECQRALQHLEDVLMVEGPHTVAMIGLESVVGTNGILVPPDGYLKGVREICDRYGIVMMCDEVMAGFGRCGEWFAVNKWDVTPDLICFAKGVNSGYVPLGGVVISQKIADSFKDRVYPGGLTYSGHPLACAAAVASINIFKEEKIVENARSLGTD
;
A
#
# COMPACT_ATOMS: atom_id res chain seq x y z
N THR A 1 16.98 -4.43 -6.37
CA THR A 1 16.56 -4.27 -7.79
C THR A 1 17.61 -3.53 -8.63
N GLY A 2 18.47 -2.73 -8.02
CA GLY A 2 19.37 -1.82 -8.75
C GLY A 2 18.66 -0.62 -9.43
N ARG A 3 17.37 -0.44 -9.17
CA ARG A 3 16.52 0.62 -9.71
C ARG A 3 16.26 1.68 -8.63
N HIS A 4 15.92 2.91 -9.01
CA HIS A 4 15.88 4.03 -8.07
C HIS A 4 14.54 4.78 -8.01
N LYS A 5 13.62 4.58 -8.98
CA LYS A 5 12.33 5.25 -8.99
C LYS A 5 11.27 4.45 -8.24
N ILE A 6 10.36 5.17 -7.59
CA ILE A 6 9.17 4.62 -6.96
C ILE A 6 7.95 5.38 -7.47
N LEU A 7 6.99 4.66 -8.03
CA LEU A 7 5.72 5.21 -8.47
C LEU A 7 4.70 5.13 -7.34
N THR A 8 4.01 6.25 -7.05
CA THR A 8 2.95 6.32 -6.05
C THR A 8 1.77 7.17 -6.55
N MET A 9 0.59 6.98 -5.96
CA MET A 9 -0.60 7.70 -6.41
C MET A 9 -0.65 9.14 -5.86
N TYR A 10 -1.21 10.06 -6.65
CA TYR A 10 -1.82 11.26 -6.12
C TYR A 10 -2.97 10.88 -5.17
N ARG A 11 -3.30 11.76 -4.21
CA ARG A 11 -4.31 11.52 -3.17
C ARG A 11 -3.96 10.37 -2.22
N SER A 12 -2.67 10.06 -2.05
CA SER A 12 -2.20 9.06 -1.09
C SER A 12 -1.51 9.71 0.11
N TYR A 13 -1.42 8.95 1.22
CA TYR A 13 -0.62 9.35 2.37
C TYR A 13 0.12 8.15 2.95
N HIS A 14 1.45 8.22 2.99
CA HIS A 14 2.31 7.11 3.42
C HIS A 14 3.14 7.44 4.68
N GLY A 15 2.96 8.62 5.25
CA GLY A 15 3.69 9.05 6.44
C GLY A 15 4.40 10.39 6.27
N SER A 16 5.01 10.88 7.36
CA SER A 16 5.63 12.21 7.43
C SER A 16 7.15 12.19 7.61
N THR A 17 7.80 11.03 7.60
CA THR A 17 9.26 10.93 7.50
C THR A 17 9.73 11.34 6.11
N ALA A 18 10.98 11.79 5.95
CA ALA A 18 11.48 12.33 4.68
C ALA A 18 11.23 11.42 3.46
N GLY A 19 11.44 10.10 3.60
CA GLY A 19 11.14 9.14 2.54
C GLY A 19 9.64 8.96 2.29
N ALA A 20 8.85 8.80 3.35
CA ALA A 20 7.41 8.56 3.23
C ALA A 20 6.65 9.78 2.70
N ILE A 21 7.03 11.01 3.15
CA ILE A 21 6.37 12.23 2.68
C ILE A 21 6.68 12.51 1.21
N ALA A 22 7.86 12.15 0.72
CA ALA A 22 8.19 12.22 -0.70
C ALA A 22 7.31 11.29 -1.56
N LEU A 23 6.89 10.15 -1.00
CA LEU A 23 6.00 9.19 -1.65
C LEU A 23 4.51 9.56 -1.49
N THR A 24 4.16 10.39 -0.51
CA THR A 24 2.79 10.88 -0.27
C THR A 24 2.31 11.75 -1.43
N GLY A 25 1.06 11.56 -1.83
CA GLY A 25 0.44 12.25 -2.98
C GLY A 25 -0.52 13.37 -2.62
N ASP A 26 -0.72 13.67 -1.32
CA ASP A 26 -1.62 14.72 -0.86
C ASP A 26 -0.89 16.03 -0.49
N PRO A 27 -1.64 17.14 -0.19
CA PRO A 27 -1.04 18.45 0.11
C PRO A 27 -0.08 18.50 1.29
N ARG A 28 -0.10 17.54 2.21
CA ARG A 28 0.85 17.48 3.34
C ARG A 28 2.31 17.38 2.90
N ARG A 29 2.56 16.96 1.65
CA ARG A 29 3.92 16.93 1.09
C ARG A 29 4.48 18.30 0.74
N TRP A 30 3.63 19.29 0.43
CA TRP A 30 4.07 20.58 -0.14
C TRP A 30 5.21 21.27 0.62
N PRO A 31 5.19 21.33 1.97
CA PRO A 31 6.32 21.91 2.70
C PRO A 31 7.61 21.09 2.64
N ASN A 32 7.55 19.87 2.11
CA ASN A 32 8.64 18.89 2.14
C ASN A 32 9.01 18.36 0.74
N GLU A 33 8.66 19.09 -0.33
CA GLU A 33 8.86 18.63 -1.72
C GLU A 33 10.35 18.53 -2.15
N THR A 34 11.28 19.01 -1.35
CA THR A 34 12.71 18.82 -1.55
C THR A 34 13.23 17.42 -1.16
N GLY A 35 12.33 16.47 -1.02
CA GLY A 35 12.64 15.08 -0.65
C GLY A 35 13.47 14.31 -1.67
N PRO A 36 13.77 13.04 -1.40
CA PRO A 36 14.59 12.19 -2.26
C PRO A 36 14.11 12.20 -3.72
N SER A 37 15.03 12.31 -4.67
CA SER A 37 14.72 12.16 -6.09
C SER A 37 14.22 10.75 -6.40
N GLY A 38 13.39 10.61 -7.44
CA GLY A 38 12.88 9.31 -7.90
C GLY A 38 11.48 8.96 -7.41
N ALA A 39 10.81 9.83 -6.65
CA ALA A 39 9.38 9.70 -6.37
C ALA A 39 8.55 10.25 -7.54
N VAL A 40 7.84 9.37 -8.23
CA VAL A 40 6.99 9.70 -9.38
C VAL A 40 5.53 9.52 -9.00
N LYS A 41 4.67 10.47 -9.39
CA LYS A 41 3.23 10.41 -9.08
C LYS A 41 2.41 10.07 -10.32
N PHE A 42 1.38 9.25 -10.11
CA PHE A 42 0.38 8.95 -11.12
C PHE A 42 -1.03 9.09 -10.53
N TRP A 43 -2.04 9.26 -11.38
CA TRP A 43 -3.43 9.26 -10.95
C TRP A 43 -3.94 7.84 -10.72
N GLY A 44 -4.46 7.58 -9.52
CA GLY A 44 -5.23 6.39 -9.25
C GLY A 44 -6.70 6.54 -9.65
N PRO A 45 -7.48 5.44 -9.66
CA PRO A 45 -8.89 5.49 -10.00
C PRO A 45 -9.71 6.24 -8.93
N TYR A 46 -10.66 7.06 -9.40
CA TYR A 46 -11.62 7.75 -8.56
C TYR A 46 -12.95 7.92 -9.31
N PRO A 47 -13.81 6.89 -9.38
CA PRO A 47 -15.02 6.91 -10.21
C PRO A 47 -15.94 8.11 -9.97
N TYR A 48 -16.07 8.57 -8.73
CA TYR A 48 -16.93 9.72 -8.38
C TYR A 48 -16.43 11.05 -8.97
N ARG A 49 -15.12 11.23 -9.14
CA ARG A 49 -14.48 12.42 -9.73
C ARG A 49 -13.32 12.02 -10.61
N SER A 50 -13.63 11.26 -11.64
CA SER A 50 -12.64 10.66 -12.53
C SER A 50 -11.75 11.72 -13.19
N ALA A 51 -10.44 11.57 -13.05
CA ALA A 51 -9.44 12.32 -13.82
C ALA A 51 -9.36 11.81 -15.27
N PHE A 52 -9.93 10.65 -15.55
CA PHE A 52 -9.93 9.97 -16.85
C PHE A 52 -11.21 10.19 -17.65
N HIS A 53 -12.18 10.95 -17.11
CA HIS A 53 -13.49 11.19 -17.74
C HIS A 53 -14.22 9.87 -18.07
N SER A 54 -14.10 8.87 -17.22
CA SER A 54 -14.78 7.58 -17.38
C SER A 54 -16.27 7.70 -17.06
N SER A 55 -17.07 6.88 -17.71
CA SER A 55 -18.53 6.86 -17.54
C SER A 55 -19.00 5.81 -16.52
N ASN A 56 -18.13 4.86 -16.14
CA ASN A 56 -18.43 3.80 -15.19
C ASN A 56 -17.15 3.24 -14.57
N ALA A 57 -17.30 2.40 -13.54
CA ALA A 57 -16.19 1.85 -12.76
C ALA A 57 -15.25 0.95 -13.59
N GLN A 58 -15.78 0.21 -14.55
CA GLN A 58 -14.96 -0.65 -15.42
C GLN A 58 -14.07 0.18 -16.35
N GLU A 59 -14.63 1.21 -16.96
CA GLU A 59 -13.86 2.14 -17.78
C GLU A 59 -12.82 2.91 -16.97
N GLU A 60 -13.18 3.31 -15.74
CA GLU A 60 -12.23 3.93 -14.80
C GLU A 60 -11.05 3.01 -14.52
N CYS A 61 -11.31 1.74 -14.23
CA CYS A 61 -10.28 0.73 -14.02
C CYS A 61 -9.34 0.63 -15.22
N GLN A 62 -9.88 0.46 -16.42
CA GLN A 62 -9.10 0.30 -17.64
C GLN A 62 -8.23 1.54 -17.93
N ARG A 63 -8.81 2.74 -17.85
CA ARG A 63 -8.10 4.00 -18.10
C ARG A 63 -7.03 4.29 -17.06
N ALA A 64 -7.30 4.00 -15.78
CA ALA A 64 -6.33 4.16 -14.71
C ALA A 64 -5.15 3.18 -14.86
N LEU A 65 -5.37 1.94 -15.28
CA LEU A 65 -4.30 0.98 -15.57
C LEU A 65 -3.50 1.39 -16.80
N GLN A 66 -4.16 1.84 -17.86
CA GLN A 66 -3.47 2.37 -19.05
C GLN A 66 -2.60 3.56 -18.70
N HIS A 67 -3.14 4.52 -17.93
CA HIS A 67 -2.37 5.68 -17.47
C HIS A 67 -1.14 5.27 -16.64
N LEU A 68 -1.28 4.30 -15.73
CA LEU A 68 -0.14 3.78 -14.97
C LEU A 68 0.94 3.20 -15.89
N GLU A 69 0.53 2.43 -16.90
CA GLU A 69 1.46 1.83 -17.85
C GLU A 69 2.11 2.90 -18.75
N ASP A 70 1.37 3.92 -19.20
CA ASP A 70 1.91 5.06 -19.96
C ASP A 70 2.97 5.83 -19.15
N VAL A 71 2.67 6.14 -17.87
CA VAL A 71 3.65 6.77 -16.97
C VAL A 71 4.88 5.89 -16.81
N LEU A 72 4.69 4.59 -16.63
CA LEU A 72 5.79 3.63 -16.49
C LEU A 72 6.68 3.62 -17.75
N MET A 73 6.08 3.66 -18.95
CA MET A 73 6.83 3.70 -20.20
C MET A 73 7.65 4.97 -20.34
N VAL A 74 7.09 6.14 -20.02
CA VAL A 74 7.80 7.43 -20.10
C VAL A 74 8.92 7.52 -19.07
N GLU A 75 8.71 6.96 -17.85
CA GLU A 75 9.72 6.93 -16.79
C GLU A 75 10.85 5.90 -17.05
N GLY A 76 10.62 4.93 -17.92
CA GLY A 76 11.52 3.83 -18.21
C GLY A 76 11.37 2.67 -17.22
N PRO A 77 10.68 1.58 -17.57
CA PRO A 77 10.38 0.47 -16.65
C PRO A 77 11.60 -0.12 -15.94
N HIS A 78 12.76 -0.12 -16.61
CA HIS A 78 14.01 -0.61 -16.07
C HIS A 78 14.62 0.28 -14.97
N THR A 79 14.09 1.50 -14.76
CA THR A 79 14.51 2.41 -13.68
C THR A 79 13.58 2.37 -12.47
N VAL A 80 12.36 1.78 -12.62
CA VAL A 80 11.34 1.73 -11.59
C VAL A 80 11.53 0.50 -10.71
N ALA A 81 11.80 0.72 -9.43
CA ALA A 81 11.99 -0.32 -8.43
C ALA A 81 10.67 -0.85 -7.86
N MET A 82 9.72 0.05 -7.64
CA MET A 82 8.50 -0.26 -6.89
C MET A 82 7.32 0.60 -7.37
N ILE A 83 6.13 0.00 -7.37
CA ILE A 83 4.85 0.71 -7.38
C ILE A 83 4.24 0.55 -5.99
N GLY A 84 4.02 1.68 -5.30
CA GLY A 84 3.43 1.73 -3.97
C GLY A 84 2.06 2.39 -3.99
N LEU A 85 1.05 1.76 -3.37
CA LEU A 85 -0.30 2.29 -3.30
C LEU A 85 -1.01 1.84 -2.01
N GLU A 86 -2.00 2.64 -1.57
CA GLU A 86 -2.94 2.20 -0.56
C GLU A 86 -3.96 1.25 -1.23
N SER A 87 -4.23 0.09 -0.64
CA SER A 87 -5.22 -0.87 -1.19
C SER A 87 -6.62 -0.26 -1.25
N VAL A 88 -6.97 0.53 -0.24
CA VAL A 88 -8.06 1.49 -0.21
C VAL A 88 -7.49 2.81 0.28
N VAL A 89 -7.62 3.86 -0.50
CA VAL A 89 -7.10 5.17 -0.11
C VAL A 89 -7.83 5.66 1.13
N GLY A 90 -7.10 5.95 2.20
CA GLY A 90 -7.66 6.31 3.50
C GLY A 90 -8.03 7.79 3.61
N THR A 91 -7.13 8.60 4.13
CA THR A 91 -7.39 9.99 4.56
C THR A 91 -7.81 10.94 3.43
N ASN A 92 -7.57 10.56 2.19
CA ASN A 92 -7.91 11.37 1.01
C ASN A 92 -9.30 11.07 0.43
N GLY A 93 -10.18 10.41 1.19
CA GLY A 93 -11.60 10.32 0.87
C GLY A 93 -12.21 8.92 0.89
N ILE A 94 -11.52 7.91 1.43
CA ILE A 94 -11.95 6.51 1.45
C ILE A 94 -12.27 6.05 0.02
N LEU A 95 -11.24 6.08 -0.83
CA LEU A 95 -11.41 5.74 -2.24
C LEU A 95 -11.19 4.23 -2.41
N VAL A 96 -12.29 3.51 -2.63
CA VAL A 96 -12.25 2.08 -2.94
C VAL A 96 -11.93 1.91 -4.42
N PRO A 97 -10.90 1.14 -4.78
CA PRO A 97 -10.57 0.93 -6.18
C PRO A 97 -11.66 0.10 -6.88
N PRO A 98 -11.91 0.32 -8.18
CA PRO A 98 -12.80 -0.54 -8.96
C PRO A 98 -12.27 -1.97 -9.00
N ASP A 99 -13.20 -2.93 -9.16
CA ASP A 99 -12.83 -4.33 -9.35
C ASP A 99 -11.87 -4.50 -10.54
N GLY A 100 -10.86 -5.36 -10.34
CA GLY A 100 -9.81 -5.59 -11.34
C GLY A 100 -8.63 -4.64 -11.25
N TYR A 101 -8.73 -3.47 -10.60
CA TYR A 101 -7.63 -2.51 -10.58
C TYR A 101 -6.38 -3.05 -9.88
N LEU A 102 -6.49 -3.56 -8.64
CA LEU A 102 -5.33 -4.11 -7.93
C LEU A 102 -4.72 -5.33 -8.64
N LYS A 103 -5.55 -6.17 -9.25
CA LYS A 103 -5.07 -7.28 -10.11
C LYS A 103 -4.27 -6.77 -11.30
N GLY A 104 -4.79 -5.78 -12.00
CA GLY A 104 -4.10 -5.15 -13.14
C GLY A 104 -2.76 -4.51 -12.72
N VAL A 105 -2.70 -3.85 -11.56
CA VAL A 105 -1.42 -3.33 -11.01
C VAL A 105 -0.45 -4.47 -10.73
N ARG A 106 -0.92 -5.61 -10.16
CA ARG A 106 -0.07 -6.79 -9.94
C ARG A 106 0.49 -7.34 -11.25
N GLU A 107 -0.36 -7.47 -12.28
CA GLU A 107 0.04 -7.93 -13.61
C GLU A 107 1.08 -7.02 -14.27
N ILE A 108 0.91 -5.69 -14.16
CA ILE A 108 1.90 -4.71 -14.62
C ILE A 108 3.22 -4.90 -13.88
N CYS A 109 3.19 -5.01 -12.54
CA CYS A 109 4.38 -5.24 -11.73
C CYS A 109 5.11 -6.53 -12.12
N ASP A 110 4.38 -7.61 -12.35
CA ASP A 110 4.94 -8.90 -12.77
C ASP A 110 5.59 -8.82 -14.15
N ARG A 111 4.89 -8.19 -15.11
CA ARG A 111 5.36 -8.02 -16.49
C ARG A 111 6.70 -7.28 -16.57
N TYR A 112 6.89 -6.26 -15.74
CA TYR A 112 8.10 -5.41 -15.76
C TYR A 112 9.11 -5.75 -14.65
N GLY A 113 8.83 -6.77 -13.83
CA GLY A 113 9.69 -7.16 -12.71
C GLY A 113 9.84 -6.06 -11.67
N ILE A 114 8.73 -5.38 -11.35
CA ILE A 114 8.64 -4.28 -10.40
C ILE A 114 8.04 -4.80 -9.09
N VAL A 115 8.54 -4.32 -7.96
CA VAL A 115 8.00 -4.68 -6.63
C VAL A 115 6.64 -3.98 -6.44
N MET A 116 5.61 -4.74 -6.07
CA MET A 116 4.32 -4.18 -5.65
C MET A 116 4.29 -4.03 -4.14
N MET A 117 4.06 -2.81 -3.65
CA MET A 117 3.85 -2.52 -2.23
C MET A 117 2.43 -2.03 -2.00
N CYS A 118 1.71 -2.68 -1.08
CA CYS A 118 0.41 -2.23 -0.62
C CYS A 118 0.52 -1.65 0.79
N ASP A 119 0.08 -0.40 0.92
CA ASP A 119 -0.05 0.27 2.22
C ASP A 119 -1.41 -0.09 2.82
N GLU A 120 -1.38 -0.98 3.80
CA GLU A 120 -2.54 -1.48 4.55
C GLU A 120 -2.62 -0.85 5.96
N VAL A 121 -1.93 0.25 6.17
CA VAL A 121 -1.92 0.96 7.46
C VAL A 121 -3.33 1.38 7.88
N MET A 122 -4.19 1.77 6.93
CA MET A 122 -5.59 2.09 7.21
C MET A 122 -6.54 0.92 6.88
N ALA A 123 -6.30 0.21 5.79
CA ALA A 123 -7.22 -0.79 5.26
C ALA A 123 -7.09 -2.17 5.90
N GLY A 124 -5.97 -2.48 6.54
CA GLY A 124 -5.72 -3.77 7.19
C GLY A 124 -6.44 -3.97 8.53
N PHE A 125 -6.25 -5.14 9.08
CA PHE A 125 -6.78 -5.58 10.37
C PHE A 125 -8.30 -5.44 10.48
N GLY A 126 -9.02 -6.01 9.52
CA GLY A 126 -10.48 -6.14 9.55
C GLY A 126 -11.26 -4.96 8.99
N ARG A 127 -10.63 -3.82 8.68
CA ARG A 127 -11.32 -2.61 8.20
C ARG A 127 -12.20 -2.86 6.98
N CYS A 128 -11.76 -3.72 6.07
CA CYS A 128 -12.47 -4.07 4.84
C CYS A 128 -13.11 -5.46 4.88
N GLY A 129 -13.31 -6.04 6.08
CA GLY A 129 -13.86 -7.38 6.25
C GLY A 129 -12.87 -8.52 5.95
N GLU A 130 -11.60 -8.19 5.77
CA GLU A 130 -10.48 -9.12 5.60
C GLU A 130 -9.33 -8.74 6.52
N TRP A 131 -8.39 -9.68 6.80
CA TRP A 131 -7.19 -9.36 7.57
C TRP A 131 -6.37 -8.24 6.91
N PHE A 132 -6.20 -8.33 5.59
CA PHE A 132 -5.67 -7.27 4.74
C PHE A 132 -6.61 -7.06 3.56
N ALA A 133 -6.86 -5.81 3.19
CA ALA A 133 -7.82 -5.47 2.15
C ALA A 133 -7.47 -6.11 0.78
N VAL A 134 -6.19 -6.34 0.49
CA VAL A 134 -5.74 -7.03 -0.73
C VAL A 134 -6.37 -8.43 -0.88
N ASN A 135 -6.74 -9.10 0.21
CA ASN A 135 -7.39 -10.40 0.18
C ASN A 135 -8.78 -10.34 -0.48
N LYS A 136 -9.48 -9.19 -0.38
CA LYS A 136 -10.78 -8.98 -1.03
C LYS A 136 -10.70 -9.13 -2.56
N TRP A 137 -9.57 -8.78 -3.14
CA TRP A 137 -9.33 -8.84 -4.57
C TRP A 137 -8.41 -10.00 -4.98
N ASP A 138 -8.08 -10.90 -4.05
CA ASP A 138 -7.18 -12.03 -4.30
C ASP A 138 -5.83 -11.59 -4.90
N VAL A 139 -5.22 -10.56 -4.30
CA VAL A 139 -3.92 -10.02 -4.72
C VAL A 139 -2.88 -10.27 -3.64
N THR A 140 -1.73 -10.78 -4.05
CA THR A 140 -0.56 -10.95 -3.17
C THR A 140 0.54 -9.97 -3.59
N PRO A 141 0.72 -8.85 -2.87
CA PRO A 141 1.81 -7.93 -3.13
C PRO A 141 3.14 -8.48 -2.62
N ASP A 142 4.25 -7.89 -3.05
CA ASP A 142 5.60 -8.24 -2.56
C ASP A 142 5.87 -7.68 -1.16
N LEU A 143 5.23 -6.54 -0.83
CA LEU A 143 5.35 -5.85 0.45
C LEU A 143 3.97 -5.41 0.95
N ILE A 144 3.70 -5.58 2.25
CA ILE A 144 2.53 -5.01 2.92
C ILE A 144 3.00 -4.16 4.09
N CYS A 145 2.74 -2.86 4.05
CA CYS A 145 2.96 -1.98 5.19
C CYS A 145 1.73 -2.00 6.10
N PHE A 146 1.93 -2.09 7.40
CA PHE A 146 0.85 -2.09 8.38
C PHE A 146 1.18 -1.27 9.62
N ALA A 147 0.16 -0.76 10.28
CA ALA A 147 0.22 -0.10 11.58
C ALA A 147 -1.20 -0.08 12.20
N LYS A 148 -1.51 0.93 12.98
CA LYS A 148 -2.84 1.26 13.56
C LYS A 148 -3.59 0.03 14.11
N GLY A 149 -4.35 -0.67 13.27
CA GLY A 149 -5.19 -1.81 13.65
C GLY A 149 -4.42 -2.98 14.25
N VAL A 150 -3.12 -3.13 13.99
CA VAL A 150 -2.30 -4.23 14.49
C VAL A 150 -2.35 -4.38 16.02
N ASN A 151 -2.48 -3.26 16.74
CA ASN A 151 -2.65 -3.27 18.20
C ASN A 151 -3.69 -2.27 18.68
N SER A 152 -4.63 -1.89 17.83
CA SER A 152 -5.77 -1.02 18.16
C SER A 152 -5.36 0.34 18.76
N GLY A 153 -4.14 0.81 18.52
CA GLY A 153 -3.64 2.08 18.99
C GLY A 153 -3.14 2.10 20.45
N TYR A 154 -3.10 0.98 21.13
CA TYR A 154 -2.64 0.91 22.53
C TYR A 154 -1.17 1.29 22.68
N VAL A 155 -0.30 0.87 21.75
CA VAL A 155 1.12 1.23 21.74
C VAL A 155 1.53 1.50 20.29
N PRO A 156 2.29 2.56 19.98
CA PRO A 156 2.77 2.79 18.62
C PRO A 156 3.53 1.58 18.07
N LEU A 157 3.03 1.02 16.96
CA LEU A 157 3.66 -0.08 16.25
C LEU A 157 3.34 0.03 14.76
N GLY A 158 4.31 -0.27 13.94
CA GLY A 158 4.17 -0.47 12.52
C GLY A 158 5.16 -1.52 12.04
N GLY A 159 4.92 -2.07 10.87
CA GLY A 159 5.79 -3.08 10.29
C GLY A 159 5.58 -3.23 8.80
N VAL A 160 6.41 -4.08 8.20
CA VAL A 160 6.32 -4.47 6.80
C VAL A 160 6.40 -5.99 6.73
N VAL A 161 5.38 -6.59 6.12
CA VAL A 161 5.46 -7.99 5.67
C VAL A 161 6.19 -7.99 4.33
N ILE A 162 7.16 -8.88 4.18
CA ILE A 162 7.94 -9.03 2.95
C ILE A 162 7.72 -10.41 2.34
N SER A 163 7.69 -10.49 1.01
CA SER A 163 7.60 -11.77 0.30
C SER A 163 8.88 -12.60 0.52
N GLN A 164 8.75 -13.93 0.42
CA GLN A 164 9.89 -14.83 0.52
C GLN A 164 11.00 -14.50 -0.49
N LYS A 165 10.63 -14.11 -1.70
CA LYS A 165 11.57 -13.66 -2.74
C LYS A 165 12.44 -12.48 -2.29
N ILE A 166 11.86 -11.52 -1.57
CA ILE A 166 12.62 -10.38 -1.02
C ILE A 166 13.46 -10.83 0.16
N ALA A 167 12.93 -11.64 1.08
CA ALA A 167 13.68 -12.19 2.21
C ALA A 167 14.91 -12.97 1.75
N ASP A 168 14.76 -13.82 0.74
CA ASP A 168 15.83 -14.61 0.17
C ASP A 168 17.00 -13.77 -0.38
N SER A 169 16.71 -12.55 -0.84
CA SER A 169 17.75 -11.63 -1.33
C SER A 169 18.70 -11.14 -0.24
N PHE A 170 18.38 -11.38 1.03
CA PHE A 170 19.20 -10.99 2.20
C PHE A 170 19.87 -12.18 2.91
N LYS A 171 19.76 -13.41 2.37
CA LYS A 171 20.37 -14.59 2.99
C LYS A 171 21.88 -14.48 3.14
N ASP A 172 22.54 -13.93 2.13
CA ASP A 172 24.00 -13.84 2.03
C ASP A 172 24.53 -12.42 2.18
N ARG A 173 23.68 -11.48 2.62
CA ARG A 173 24.08 -10.08 2.84
C ARG A 173 23.32 -9.47 4.01
N VAL A 174 23.99 -8.58 4.73
CA VAL A 174 23.37 -7.83 5.81
C VAL A 174 22.32 -6.88 5.25
N TYR A 175 21.14 -6.85 5.87
CA TYR A 175 20.14 -5.83 5.60
C TYR A 175 20.68 -4.44 6.06
N PRO A 176 20.80 -3.44 5.16
CA PRO A 176 21.43 -2.16 5.48
C PRO A 176 20.43 -1.19 6.15
N GLY A 177 19.72 -1.64 7.15
CA GLY A 177 18.74 -0.86 7.87
C GLY A 177 18.52 -1.36 9.28
N GLY A 178 17.72 -0.62 10.02
CA GLY A 178 17.35 -0.96 11.39
C GLY A 178 16.96 0.27 12.17
N LEU A 179 16.05 0.09 13.12
CA LEU A 179 15.67 1.08 14.11
C LEU A 179 15.97 0.51 15.49
N THR A 180 16.48 1.34 16.39
CA THR A 180 16.84 0.92 17.75
C THR A 180 15.68 0.24 18.48
N TYR A 181 14.45 0.71 18.27
CA TYR A 181 13.25 0.15 18.88
C TYR A 181 12.49 -0.88 18.01
N SER A 182 13.11 -1.42 16.95
CA SER A 182 12.51 -2.53 16.21
C SER A 182 12.29 -3.74 17.12
N GLY A 183 11.10 -4.35 17.06
CA GLY A 183 10.73 -5.50 17.89
C GLY A 183 10.57 -5.14 19.37
N HIS A 184 10.20 -3.90 19.72
CA HIS A 184 10.02 -3.46 21.09
C HIS A 184 9.02 -4.39 21.82
N PRO A 185 9.42 -5.02 22.95
CA PRO A 185 8.62 -6.08 23.56
C PRO A 185 7.23 -5.62 24.01
N LEU A 186 7.08 -4.41 24.55
CA LEU A 186 5.79 -3.87 24.95
C LEU A 186 4.84 -3.72 23.75
N ALA A 187 5.34 -3.15 22.65
CA ALA A 187 4.52 -2.95 21.44
C ALA A 187 4.14 -4.29 20.78
N CYS A 188 5.07 -5.24 20.75
CA CYS A 188 4.82 -6.59 20.22
C CYS A 188 3.84 -7.36 21.11
N ALA A 189 3.95 -7.28 22.42
CA ALA A 189 3.01 -7.92 23.35
C ALA A 189 1.58 -7.38 23.17
N ALA A 190 1.41 -6.07 23.05
CA ALA A 190 0.11 -5.45 22.74
C ALA A 190 -0.45 -5.93 21.39
N ALA A 191 0.39 -6.06 20.37
CA ALA A 191 -0.05 -6.57 19.07
C ALA A 191 -0.48 -8.04 19.13
N VAL A 192 0.27 -8.88 19.83
CA VAL A 192 -0.09 -10.30 20.01
C VAL A 192 -1.44 -10.43 20.73
N ALA A 193 -1.63 -9.67 21.82
CA ALA A 193 -2.91 -9.65 22.54
C ALA A 193 -4.07 -9.18 21.64
N SER A 194 -3.87 -8.08 20.89
CA SER A 194 -4.88 -7.55 19.97
C SER A 194 -5.25 -8.56 18.89
N ILE A 195 -4.27 -9.18 18.23
CA ILE A 195 -4.51 -10.19 17.18
C ILE A 195 -5.25 -11.41 17.73
N ASN A 196 -4.95 -11.84 18.96
CA ASN A 196 -5.68 -12.95 19.58
C ASN A 196 -7.14 -12.58 19.82
N ILE A 197 -7.44 -11.39 20.35
CA ILE A 197 -8.81 -10.89 20.52
C ILE A 197 -9.54 -10.81 19.16
N PHE A 198 -8.89 -10.30 18.10
CA PHE A 198 -9.48 -10.31 16.76
C PHE A 198 -9.94 -11.70 16.31
N LYS A 199 -9.15 -12.75 16.63
CA LYS A 199 -9.48 -14.13 16.28
C LYS A 199 -10.57 -14.71 17.19
N GLU A 200 -10.44 -14.52 18.51
CA GLU A 200 -11.37 -15.08 19.52
C GLU A 200 -12.78 -14.47 19.36
N GLU A 201 -12.86 -13.16 19.16
CA GLU A 201 -14.14 -12.44 19.02
C GLU A 201 -14.63 -12.36 17.56
N LYS A 202 -13.91 -12.96 16.59
CA LYS A 202 -14.27 -12.98 15.17
C LYS A 202 -14.54 -11.58 14.60
N ILE A 203 -13.68 -10.61 14.98
CA ILE A 203 -13.90 -9.20 14.63
C ILE A 203 -13.86 -8.98 13.12
N VAL A 204 -13.00 -9.68 12.41
CA VAL A 204 -12.88 -9.59 10.93
C VAL A 204 -14.16 -10.11 10.26
N GLU A 205 -14.67 -11.25 10.72
CA GLU A 205 -15.90 -11.85 10.22
C GLU A 205 -17.12 -10.96 10.50
N ASN A 206 -17.17 -10.35 11.70
CA ASN A 206 -18.21 -9.38 12.03
C ASN A 206 -18.17 -8.16 11.11
N ALA A 207 -16.98 -7.60 10.88
CA ALA A 207 -16.81 -6.46 9.94
C ALA A 207 -17.25 -6.84 8.51
N ARG A 208 -16.94 -8.07 8.07
CA ARG A 208 -17.37 -8.58 6.76
C ARG A 208 -18.89 -8.65 6.64
N SER A 209 -19.56 -9.19 7.66
CA SER A 209 -21.01 -9.32 7.64
C SER A 209 -21.75 -7.97 7.64
N LEU A 210 -21.25 -7.01 8.40
CA LEU A 210 -21.83 -5.66 8.46
C LEU A 210 -21.55 -4.81 7.21
N GLY A 211 -20.50 -5.12 6.48
CA GLY A 211 -20.09 -4.37 5.28
C GLY A 211 -20.85 -4.75 4.00
N THR A 212 -21.79 -5.69 4.09
CA THR A 212 -22.66 -6.10 2.97
C THR A 212 -24.00 -5.37 2.94
N ASP A 213 -24.32 -4.65 3.99
CA ASP A 213 -25.52 -3.82 4.14
C ASP A 213 -25.23 -2.35 3.77
#